data_51fa6368cdf7445a33494ee6364a64e5
#
_entry.id   51fa6368cdf7445a33494ee6364a64e5
#
_cell.length_a   1.000
_cell.length_b   1.000
_cell.length_c   1.000
_cell.angle_alpha   90.00
_cell.angle_beta   90.00
_cell.angle_gamma   90.00
#
_symmetry.space_group_name_H-M   'P 1'
#
loop_
_entity.id
_entity.type
_entity.pdbx_description
1 polymer ?
#
loop_
_entity_poly.entity_id
_entity_poly.type
_entity_poly.pdbx_seq_one_letter_code
_entity_poly.pdbx_strand_id
1 'polypeptide(L)'
;MNLQQLIEQLVNDSTESLSWFLPEIVLCGVIMLLLLVRLFDGKQRLDLWFVAIAGSVVSFLFSQPWLVCGGGVERTEIFTGLLVIDGFTIAVRSIILLFLVLFLIFTKISGIPDSDDSPDIYTLVFGATVGMCLMVSSNHLLMVFLAIEMASVPSYALAGMLKGRKRGSEAALKYAIYGAGAAGVMLYGISLLAGLTSSAHLPTIALQLAGNLGTMSGSEQLVLVLSGLLITVGLAFKLSAVPFHFWAPDVFHGSCAEVNAFLSIASKAAALGLLVRIGIGVGYVPGLEQEVAHEVEAGPAVIAGLLPVAEEAVEPTEESIEQEVTVNEALQPVRDFIGKLIALLAMITCTFGNLAAYSQTNIKRLLAYSTIAHAGYMMMAIAPLMSSLGSDYGVAEGALSGLLLYIVIYVFMNLGAFAVVAFLRNYIASE
;
A
#
# COMPACT_ATOMS: atom_id res chain seq x y z
N MET A 1 35.97 6.07 -5.69
CA MET A 1 35.57 4.67 -5.70
C MET A 1 35.82 4.09 -7.10
N ASN A 2 36.50 2.95 -7.19
CA ASN A 2 36.78 2.34 -8.52
C ASN A 2 35.48 1.63 -9.00
N LEU A 3 35.24 1.57 -10.33
CA LEU A 3 34.08 0.92 -10.93
C LEU A 3 33.87 -0.52 -10.42
N GLN A 4 34.97 -1.24 -10.21
CA GLN A 4 34.95 -2.61 -9.71
C GLN A 4 34.41 -2.71 -8.27
N GLN A 5 34.81 -1.78 -7.39
CA GLN A 5 34.29 -1.68 -6.03
C GLN A 5 32.80 -1.33 -6.00
N LEU A 6 32.36 -0.46 -6.92
CA LEU A 6 30.93 -0.13 -7.07
C LEU A 6 30.12 -1.35 -7.48
N ILE A 7 30.62 -2.13 -8.44
CA ILE A 7 29.94 -3.35 -8.91
C ILE A 7 29.88 -4.39 -7.77
N GLU A 8 30.96 -4.60 -7.02
CA GLU A 8 30.98 -5.53 -5.90
C GLU A 8 29.98 -5.12 -4.80
N GLN A 9 29.90 -3.82 -4.48
CA GLN A 9 28.91 -3.31 -3.51
C GLN A 9 27.47 -3.53 -4.00
N LEU A 10 27.16 -3.24 -5.26
CA LEU A 10 25.84 -3.45 -5.84
C LEU A 10 25.43 -4.93 -5.86
N VAL A 11 26.39 -5.82 -6.15
CA VAL A 11 26.12 -7.27 -6.14
C VAL A 11 25.87 -7.77 -4.72
N ASN A 12 26.65 -7.32 -3.74
CA ASN A 12 26.47 -7.70 -2.35
C ASN A 12 25.12 -7.19 -1.80
N ASP A 13 24.83 -5.90 -1.98
CA ASP A 13 23.53 -5.30 -1.58
C ASP A 13 22.35 -6.04 -2.24
N SER A 14 22.44 -6.34 -3.54
CA SER A 14 21.38 -7.08 -4.22
C SER A 14 21.21 -8.50 -3.68
N THR A 15 22.29 -9.16 -3.28
CA THR A 15 22.25 -10.54 -2.76
C THR A 15 21.64 -10.58 -1.35
N GLU A 16 21.99 -9.65 -0.48
CA GLU A 16 21.39 -9.49 0.84
C GLU A 16 19.92 -9.10 0.76
N SER A 17 19.59 -8.18 -0.15
CA SER A 17 18.21 -7.74 -0.41
C SER A 17 17.27 -8.86 -0.83
N LEU A 18 17.76 -9.87 -1.56
CA LEU A 18 16.95 -11.01 -2.01
C LEU A 18 16.36 -11.83 -0.86
N SER A 19 17.04 -11.91 0.27
CA SER A 19 16.55 -12.66 1.45
C SER A 19 15.29 -12.03 2.03
N TRP A 20 15.22 -10.71 2.08
CA TRP A 20 14.07 -9.95 2.54
C TRP A 20 12.92 -9.89 1.54
N PHE A 21 13.24 -10.12 0.26
CA PHE A 21 12.31 -10.10 -0.86
C PHE A 21 11.74 -11.49 -1.21
N LEU A 22 12.00 -12.51 -0.40
CA LEU A 22 11.53 -13.88 -0.60
C LEU A 22 10.02 -14.01 -0.80
N PRO A 23 9.13 -13.34 -0.03
CA PRO A 23 7.69 -13.43 -0.25
C PRO A 23 7.26 -13.03 -1.65
N GLU A 24 7.81 -11.93 -2.19
CA GLU A 24 7.53 -11.43 -3.53
C GLU A 24 8.12 -12.36 -4.61
N ILE A 25 9.32 -12.93 -4.38
CA ILE A 25 9.93 -13.92 -5.28
C ILE A 25 9.05 -15.16 -5.38
N VAL A 26 8.49 -15.63 -4.25
CA VAL A 26 7.58 -16.79 -4.26
C VAL A 26 6.33 -16.46 -5.07
N LEU A 27 5.72 -15.27 -4.91
CA LEU A 27 4.57 -14.86 -5.72
C LEU A 27 4.91 -14.82 -7.21
N CYS A 28 6.06 -14.27 -7.59
CA CYS A 28 6.52 -14.26 -8.98
C CYS A 28 6.76 -15.70 -9.50
N GLY A 29 7.34 -16.57 -8.69
CA GLY A 29 7.52 -17.98 -9.01
C GLY A 29 6.19 -18.71 -9.24
N VAL A 30 5.18 -18.42 -8.44
CA VAL A 30 3.82 -18.96 -8.63
C VAL A 30 3.21 -18.47 -9.94
N ILE A 31 3.35 -17.18 -10.29
CA ILE A 31 2.89 -16.63 -11.57
C ILE A 31 3.54 -17.41 -12.73
N MET A 32 4.85 -17.58 -12.69
CA MET A 32 5.58 -18.33 -13.71
C MET A 32 5.09 -19.78 -13.79
N LEU A 33 4.87 -20.43 -12.66
CA LEU A 33 4.38 -21.81 -12.59
C LEU A 33 2.96 -21.94 -13.16
N LEU A 34 2.05 -21.02 -12.81
CA LEU A 34 0.68 -20.99 -13.34
C LEU A 34 0.68 -20.86 -14.87
N LEU A 35 1.52 -19.98 -15.42
CA LEU A 35 1.66 -19.79 -16.87
C LEU A 35 2.28 -21.00 -17.56
N LEU A 36 3.31 -21.63 -16.96
CA LEU A 36 3.93 -22.85 -17.50
C LEU A 36 2.96 -24.03 -17.49
N VAL A 37 2.25 -24.27 -16.39
CA VAL A 37 1.26 -25.34 -16.32
C VAL A 37 0.18 -25.15 -17.38
N ARG A 38 -0.31 -23.92 -17.57
CA ARG A 38 -1.29 -23.59 -18.62
C ARG A 38 -0.75 -23.92 -20.02
N LEU A 39 0.54 -23.68 -20.28
CA LEU A 39 1.15 -23.94 -21.59
C LEU A 39 1.23 -25.45 -21.91
N PHE A 40 1.50 -26.29 -20.91
CA PHE A 40 1.71 -27.73 -21.10
C PHE A 40 0.47 -28.59 -20.85
N ASP A 41 -0.48 -28.13 -19.99
CA ASP A 41 -1.70 -28.86 -19.64
C ASP A 41 -2.92 -28.37 -20.46
N GLY A 42 -2.89 -28.64 -21.77
CA GLY A 42 -3.96 -28.23 -22.69
C GLY A 42 -5.34 -28.87 -22.43
N LYS A 43 -5.48 -29.76 -21.45
CA LYS A 43 -6.74 -30.41 -21.03
C LYS A 43 -7.12 -30.09 -19.58
N GLN A 44 -6.43 -29.18 -18.92
CA GLN A 44 -6.67 -28.72 -17.53
C GLN A 44 -6.95 -29.87 -16.54
N ARG A 45 -6.02 -30.83 -16.48
CA ARG A 45 -6.11 -31.98 -15.57
C ARG A 45 -5.74 -31.60 -14.13
N LEU A 46 -4.94 -30.52 -13.97
CA LEU A 46 -4.53 -30.00 -12.67
C LEU A 46 -5.41 -28.83 -12.30
N ASP A 47 -6.02 -28.92 -11.11
CA ASP A 47 -6.73 -27.78 -10.53
C ASP A 47 -5.68 -26.76 -10.05
N LEU A 48 -5.47 -25.70 -10.83
CA LEU A 48 -4.48 -24.65 -10.56
C LEU A 48 -4.73 -23.89 -9.25
N TRP A 49 -5.92 -24.04 -8.67
CA TRP A 49 -6.21 -23.52 -7.35
C TRP A 49 -5.26 -24.08 -6.27
N PHE A 50 -4.90 -25.39 -6.34
CA PHE A 50 -3.95 -25.96 -5.40
C PHE A 50 -2.56 -25.34 -5.49
N VAL A 51 -2.11 -25.02 -6.69
CA VAL A 51 -0.84 -24.32 -6.91
C VAL A 51 -0.91 -22.91 -6.34
N ALA A 52 -2.00 -22.18 -6.62
CA ALA A 52 -2.20 -20.83 -6.13
C ALA A 52 -2.27 -20.77 -4.60
N ILE A 53 -3.07 -21.65 -3.96
CA ILE A 53 -3.20 -21.66 -2.49
C ILE A 53 -1.88 -22.08 -1.81
N ALA A 54 -1.19 -23.07 -2.32
CA ALA A 54 0.10 -23.50 -1.76
C ALA A 54 1.14 -22.37 -1.85
N GLY A 55 1.24 -21.71 -3.00
CA GLY A 55 2.15 -20.60 -3.19
C GLY A 55 1.82 -19.39 -2.33
N SER A 56 0.53 -19.06 -2.15
CA SER A 56 0.12 -17.96 -1.27
C SER A 56 0.42 -18.24 0.20
N VAL A 57 0.23 -19.48 0.66
CA VAL A 57 0.58 -19.89 2.04
C VAL A 57 2.10 -19.84 2.24
N VAL A 58 2.89 -20.34 1.28
CA VAL A 58 4.36 -20.27 1.35
C VAL A 58 4.83 -18.81 1.42
N SER A 59 4.30 -17.94 0.55
CA SER A 59 4.63 -16.52 0.58
C SER A 59 4.25 -15.86 1.92
N PHE A 60 3.07 -16.19 2.47
CA PHE A 60 2.65 -15.71 3.78
C PHE A 60 3.60 -16.16 4.90
N LEU A 61 4.03 -17.43 4.89
CA LEU A 61 4.97 -17.94 5.89
C LEU A 61 6.33 -17.24 5.78
N PHE A 62 6.86 -17.02 4.58
CA PHE A 62 8.11 -16.29 4.41
C PHE A 62 8.02 -14.80 4.76
N SER A 63 6.82 -14.23 4.83
CA SER A 63 6.64 -12.85 5.31
C SER A 63 6.77 -12.71 6.81
N GLN A 64 6.86 -13.81 7.57
CA GLN A 64 6.90 -13.78 9.03
C GLN A 64 8.35 -13.68 9.54
N PRO A 65 8.73 -12.63 10.28
CA PRO A 65 10.12 -12.40 10.67
C PRO A 65 10.69 -13.49 11.58
N TRP A 66 9.85 -14.11 12.44
CA TRP A 66 10.31 -15.21 13.31
C TRP A 66 10.73 -16.47 12.54
N LEU A 67 10.25 -16.67 11.31
CA LEU A 67 10.67 -17.79 10.46
C LEU A 67 11.95 -17.48 9.67
N VAL A 68 12.20 -16.21 9.36
CA VAL A 68 13.29 -15.81 8.48
C VAL A 68 14.47 -15.25 9.25
N CYS A 69 14.25 -14.43 10.28
CA CYS A 69 15.29 -13.67 10.98
C CYS A 69 15.40 -13.97 12.48
N GLY A 70 14.54 -14.82 13.04
CA GLY A 70 14.64 -15.27 14.45
C GLY A 70 14.42 -14.21 15.53
N GLY A 71 13.97 -13.01 15.19
CA GLY A 71 13.82 -11.91 16.15
C GLY A 71 13.23 -10.62 15.57
N GLY A 72 13.48 -9.52 16.25
CA GLY A 72 13.03 -8.19 15.86
C GLY A 72 13.60 -7.77 14.49
N VAL A 73 12.83 -6.96 13.77
CA VAL A 73 13.21 -6.47 12.44
C VAL A 73 13.65 -5.03 12.59
N GLU A 74 14.93 -4.80 12.37
CA GLU A 74 15.48 -3.46 12.20
C GLU A 74 15.07 -2.90 10.85
N ARG A 75 14.92 -1.59 10.77
CA ARG A 75 14.67 -0.92 9.51
C ARG A 75 15.85 -1.10 8.57
N THR A 76 15.63 -1.80 7.47
CA THR A 76 16.67 -2.08 6.48
C THR A 76 16.24 -1.58 5.11
N GLU A 77 17.08 -0.78 4.47
CA GLU A 77 16.89 -0.39 3.08
C GLU A 77 17.45 -1.46 2.17
N ILE A 78 16.68 -1.86 1.16
CA ILE A 78 17.04 -2.89 0.21
C ILE A 78 16.99 -2.35 -1.22
N PHE A 79 17.76 -3.01 -2.11
CA PHE A 79 17.90 -2.60 -3.52
C PHE A 79 18.32 -1.13 -3.63
N THR A 80 19.42 -0.77 -3.00
CA THR A 80 19.98 0.61 -3.03
C THR A 80 18.99 1.71 -2.58
N GLY A 81 18.16 1.40 -1.56
CA GLY A 81 17.20 2.34 -1.00
C GLY A 81 15.89 2.50 -1.80
N LEU A 82 15.63 1.65 -2.83
CA LEU A 82 14.35 1.67 -3.55
C LEU A 82 13.20 1.19 -2.67
N LEU A 83 13.47 0.22 -1.81
CA LEU A 83 12.50 -0.39 -0.90
C LEU A 83 13.04 -0.35 0.54
N VAL A 84 12.15 -0.45 1.50
CA VAL A 84 12.47 -0.54 2.93
C VAL A 84 11.67 -1.67 3.58
N ILE A 85 12.34 -2.44 4.42
CA ILE A 85 11.73 -3.48 5.25
C ILE A 85 11.84 -3.04 6.70
N ASP A 86 10.71 -2.97 7.36
CA ASP A 86 10.55 -2.62 8.76
C ASP A 86 9.30 -3.31 9.33
N GLY A 87 9.04 -3.17 10.61
CA GLY A 87 7.88 -3.77 11.27
C GLY A 87 6.55 -3.40 10.62
N PHE A 88 6.41 -2.17 10.12
CA PHE A 88 5.21 -1.72 9.41
C PHE A 88 5.03 -2.43 8.07
N THR A 89 6.09 -2.52 7.26
CA THR A 89 6.08 -3.27 5.98
C THR A 89 5.65 -4.71 6.23
N ILE A 90 6.26 -5.38 7.21
CA ILE A 90 5.96 -6.77 7.54
C ILE A 90 4.50 -6.94 7.98
N ALA A 91 3.99 -6.06 8.85
CA ALA A 91 2.63 -6.11 9.32
C ALA A 91 1.61 -5.97 8.18
N VAL A 92 1.73 -4.94 7.35
CA VAL A 92 0.78 -4.70 6.24
C VAL A 92 0.94 -5.75 5.15
N ARG A 93 2.18 -6.17 4.81
CA ARG A 93 2.45 -7.26 3.87
C ARG A 93 1.81 -8.57 4.34
N SER A 94 1.94 -8.90 5.62
CA SER A 94 1.31 -10.09 6.21
C SER A 94 -0.22 -10.04 6.12
N ILE A 95 -0.84 -8.89 6.36
CA ILE A 95 -2.29 -8.71 6.20
C ILE A 95 -2.72 -8.91 4.74
N ILE A 96 -1.97 -8.36 3.78
CA ILE A 96 -2.26 -8.51 2.34
C ILE A 96 -2.14 -9.98 1.92
N LEU A 97 -1.09 -10.68 2.36
CA LEU A 97 -0.87 -12.09 2.02
C LEU A 97 -1.87 -13.02 2.73
N LEU A 98 -2.25 -12.73 3.98
CA LEU A 98 -3.34 -13.43 4.66
C LEU A 98 -4.66 -13.25 3.90
N PHE A 99 -4.95 -12.03 3.47
CA PHE A 99 -6.13 -11.77 2.65
C PHE A 99 -6.07 -12.55 1.34
N LEU A 100 -4.90 -12.66 0.67
CA LEU A 100 -4.74 -13.45 -0.56
C LEU A 100 -5.14 -14.93 -0.32
N VAL A 101 -4.68 -15.54 0.78
CA VAL A 101 -5.07 -16.91 1.15
C VAL A 101 -6.58 -17.02 1.34
N LEU A 102 -7.18 -16.13 2.12
CA LEU A 102 -8.63 -16.12 2.35
C LEU A 102 -9.42 -15.88 1.07
N PHE A 103 -8.92 -15.01 0.20
CA PHE A 103 -9.50 -14.71 -1.10
C PHE A 103 -9.52 -15.93 -2.03
N LEU A 104 -8.43 -16.70 -2.09
CA LEU A 104 -8.37 -17.94 -2.88
C LEU A 104 -9.35 -19.01 -2.36
N ILE A 105 -9.50 -19.11 -1.04
CA ILE A 105 -10.52 -19.99 -0.44
C ILE A 105 -11.91 -19.51 -0.84
N PHE A 106 -12.17 -18.20 -0.75
CA PHE A 106 -13.45 -17.60 -1.13
C PHE A 106 -13.78 -17.84 -2.60
N THR A 107 -12.83 -17.67 -3.53
CA THR A 107 -13.06 -17.93 -4.97
C THR A 107 -13.40 -19.39 -5.24
N LYS A 108 -12.79 -20.33 -4.54
CA LYS A 108 -13.10 -21.77 -4.68
C LYS A 108 -14.52 -22.10 -4.23
N ILE A 109 -14.95 -21.53 -3.10
CA ILE A 109 -16.28 -21.76 -2.53
C ILE A 109 -17.38 -21.09 -3.38
N SER A 110 -17.11 -19.89 -3.92
CA SER A 110 -18.06 -19.15 -4.74
C SER A 110 -18.21 -19.71 -6.15
N GLY A 111 -17.24 -20.51 -6.63
CA GLY A 111 -17.22 -21.08 -7.97
C GLY A 111 -16.87 -20.10 -9.09
N ILE A 112 -16.33 -18.93 -8.77
CA ILE A 112 -15.74 -17.99 -9.74
C ILE A 112 -14.29 -17.75 -9.35
N PRO A 113 -13.34 -17.96 -10.27
CA PRO A 113 -13.46 -18.23 -11.70
C PRO A 113 -13.82 -19.68 -12.06
N ASP A 114 -14.37 -19.88 -13.25
CA ASP A 114 -14.52 -21.18 -13.86
C ASP A 114 -13.13 -21.80 -14.18
N SER A 115 -13.06 -23.13 -14.37
CA SER A 115 -11.81 -23.85 -14.63
C SER A 115 -11.01 -23.27 -15.80
N ASP A 116 -11.70 -22.78 -16.84
CA ASP A 116 -11.07 -22.27 -18.08
C ASP A 116 -10.43 -20.88 -17.88
N ASP A 117 -11.04 -20.03 -17.06
CA ASP A 117 -10.57 -18.65 -16.80
C ASP A 117 -9.67 -18.56 -15.54
N SER A 118 -9.60 -19.62 -14.73
CA SER A 118 -8.88 -19.61 -13.44
C SER A 118 -7.38 -19.27 -13.56
N PRO A 119 -6.62 -19.74 -14.58
CA PRO A 119 -5.21 -19.41 -14.68
C PRO A 119 -4.97 -17.91 -14.89
N ASP A 120 -5.79 -17.26 -15.74
CA ASP A 120 -5.65 -15.85 -16.05
C ASP A 120 -5.95 -15.00 -14.82
N ILE A 121 -7.00 -15.35 -14.09
CA ILE A 121 -7.45 -14.63 -12.91
C ILE A 121 -6.45 -14.74 -11.78
N TYR A 122 -5.96 -15.96 -11.47
CA TYR A 122 -4.96 -16.13 -10.43
C TYR A 122 -3.66 -15.42 -10.79
N THR A 123 -3.19 -15.48 -12.04
CA THR A 123 -2.02 -14.72 -12.50
C THR A 123 -2.18 -13.22 -12.27
N LEU A 124 -3.34 -12.64 -12.61
CA LEU A 124 -3.62 -11.21 -12.41
C LEU A 124 -3.71 -10.86 -10.91
N VAL A 125 -4.34 -11.70 -10.10
CA VAL A 125 -4.44 -11.50 -8.65
C VAL A 125 -3.06 -11.53 -8.00
N PHE A 126 -2.22 -12.50 -8.34
CA PHE A 126 -0.85 -12.58 -7.83
C PHE A 126 -0.01 -11.37 -8.28
N GLY A 127 -0.09 -10.99 -9.56
CA GLY A 127 0.60 -9.81 -10.08
C GLY A 127 0.19 -8.51 -9.37
N ALA A 128 -1.12 -8.31 -9.15
CA ALA A 128 -1.61 -7.18 -8.36
C ALA A 128 -1.11 -7.23 -6.91
N THR A 129 -1.05 -8.42 -6.31
CA THR A 129 -0.57 -8.59 -4.93
C THR A 129 0.91 -8.27 -4.79
N VAL A 130 1.77 -8.67 -5.75
CA VAL A 130 3.18 -8.23 -5.78
C VAL A 130 3.25 -6.69 -5.80
N GLY A 131 2.50 -6.04 -6.68
CA GLY A 131 2.43 -4.57 -6.71
C GLY A 131 1.99 -3.97 -5.38
N MET A 132 1.02 -4.59 -4.69
CA MET A 132 0.54 -4.14 -3.38
C MET A 132 1.59 -4.30 -2.27
N CYS A 133 2.38 -5.39 -2.28
CA CYS A 133 3.52 -5.55 -1.37
C CYS A 133 4.60 -4.49 -1.62
N LEU A 134 4.92 -4.22 -2.89
CA LEU A 134 5.85 -3.15 -3.27
C LEU A 134 5.36 -1.75 -2.86
N MET A 135 4.04 -1.48 -2.91
CA MET A 135 3.50 -0.20 -2.43
C MET A 135 3.86 0.05 -0.96
N VAL A 136 3.75 -0.95 -0.12
CA VAL A 136 3.97 -0.82 1.33
C VAL A 136 5.45 -0.68 1.68
N SER A 137 6.33 -1.28 0.90
CA SER A 137 7.79 -1.21 1.08
C SER A 137 8.46 -0.08 0.29
N SER A 138 7.73 0.73 -0.49
CA SER A 138 8.29 1.79 -1.32
C SER A 138 9.01 2.86 -0.49
N ASN A 139 10.29 3.12 -0.79
CA ASN A 139 11.12 4.14 -0.15
C ASN A 139 11.64 5.20 -1.15
N HIS A 140 11.21 5.09 -2.40
CA HIS A 140 11.64 5.93 -3.51
C HIS A 140 10.43 6.31 -4.37
N LEU A 141 10.31 7.57 -4.80
CA LEU A 141 9.15 8.07 -5.56
C LEU A 141 8.90 7.31 -6.87
N LEU A 142 9.95 6.83 -7.54
CA LEU A 142 9.81 5.98 -8.70
C LEU A 142 9.12 4.65 -8.35
N MET A 143 9.51 4.04 -7.22
CA MET A 143 8.88 2.80 -6.75
C MET A 143 7.44 3.03 -6.33
N VAL A 144 7.10 4.17 -5.74
CA VAL A 144 5.71 4.55 -5.45
C VAL A 144 4.86 4.48 -6.73
N PHE A 145 5.33 5.10 -7.82
CA PHE A 145 4.62 5.09 -9.09
C PHE A 145 4.51 3.69 -9.69
N LEU A 146 5.64 2.97 -9.79
CA LEU A 146 5.69 1.64 -10.40
C LEU A 146 4.84 0.62 -9.61
N ALA A 147 4.87 0.65 -8.28
CA ALA A 147 4.09 -0.25 -7.43
C ALA A 147 2.58 -0.02 -7.57
N ILE A 148 2.15 1.26 -7.62
CA ILE A 148 0.75 1.60 -7.88
C ILE A 148 0.30 1.07 -9.23
N GLU A 149 1.07 1.28 -10.30
CA GLU A 149 0.71 0.81 -11.64
C GLU A 149 0.75 -0.72 -11.74
N MET A 150 1.72 -1.36 -11.11
CA MET A 150 1.82 -2.82 -11.06
C MET A 150 0.61 -3.45 -10.35
N ALA A 151 0.05 -2.80 -9.33
CA ALA A 151 -1.19 -3.23 -8.70
C ALA A 151 -2.45 -2.84 -9.50
N SER A 152 -2.39 -1.76 -10.31
CA SER A 152 -3.56 -1.18 -10.98
C SER A 152 -3.89 -1.90 -12.29
N VAL A 153 -2.89 -2.14 -13.15
CA VAL A 153 -3.12 -2.73 -14.48
C VAL A 153 -3.80 -4.10 -14.40
N PRO A 154 -3.34 -5.05 -13.56
CA PRO A 154 -4.08 -6.30 -13.37
C PRO A 154 -5.49 -6.08 -12.80
N SER A 155 -5.68 -5.09 -11.92
CA SER A 155 -6.98 -4.76 -11.33
C SER A 155 -7.97 -4.26 -12.37
N TYR A 156 -7.53 -3.51 -13.39
CA TYR A 156 -8.37 -3.09 -14.52
C TYR A 156 -8.88 -4.29 -15.32
N ALA A 157 -8.00 -5.26 -15.59
CA ALA A 157 -8.37 -6.48 -16.28
C ALA A 157 -9.34 -7.34 -15.45
N LEU A 158 -9.09 -7.48 -14.14
CA LEU A 158 -9.96 -8.21 -13.22
C LEU A 158 -11.39 -7.62 -13.18
N ALA A 159 -11.54 -6.30 -13.24
CA ALA A 159 -12.87 -5.66 -13.26
C ALA A 159 -13.74 -6.10 -14.44
N GLY A 160 -13.13 -6.45 -15.57
CA GLY A 160 -13.80 -6.93 -16.78
C GLY A 160 -13.71 -8.44 -17.01
N MET A 161 -13.31 -9.25 -16.02
CA MET A 161 -13.01 -10.67 -16.19
C MET A 161 -14.16 -11.53 -16.73
N LEU A 162 -15.41 -11.16 -16.41
CA LEU A 162 -16.59 -11.89 -16.91
C LEU A 162 -16.83 -11.56 -18.38
N LYS A 163 -16.33 -12.41 -19.27
CA LYS A 163 -16.43 -12.26 -20.72
C LYS A 163 -17.90 -12.20 -21.19
N GLY A 164 -18.16 -11.37 -22.19
CA GLY A 164 -19.48 -11.24 -22.80
C GLY A 164 -20.48 -10.33 -22.07
N ARG A 165 -20.13 -9.78 -20.91
CA ARG A 165 -20.97 -8.84 -20.16
C ARG A 165 -20.62 -7.40 -20.48
N LYS A 166 -21.51 -6.67 -21.17
CA LYS A 166 -21.30 -5.25 -21.53
C LYS A 166 -20.97 -4.37 -20.31
N ARG A 167 -21.63 -4.60 -19.17
CA ARG A 167 -21.39 -3.86 -17.92
C ARG A 167 -19.99 -4.08 -17.36
N GLY A 168 -19.46 -5.31 -17.45
CA GLY A 168 -18.10 -5.63 -17.03
C GLY A 168 -17.06 -4.92 -17.90
N SER A 169 -17.22 -4.94 -19.21
CA SER A 169 -16.33 -4.23 -20.14
C SER A 169 -16.37 -2.71 -19.94
N GLU A 170 -17.55 -2.14 -19.67
CA GLU A 170 -17.69 -0.72 -19.34
C GLU A 170 -17.01 -0.39 -18.02
N ALA A 171 -17.15 -1.24 -16.99
CA ALA A 171 -16.49 -1.08 -15.70
C ALA A 171 -14.96 -1.08 -15.85
N ALA A 172 -14.40 -2.05 -16.56
CA ALA A 172 -12.97 -2.14 -16.82
C ALA A 172 -12.44 -0.91 -17.58
N LEU A 173 -13.17 -0.47 -18.61
CA LEU A 173 -12.79 0.70 -19.40
C LEU A 173 -12.79 1.99 -18.57
N LYS A 174 -13.85 2.23 -17.78
CA LYS A 174 -13.91 3.38 -16.87
C LYS A 174 -12.79 3.35 -15.86
N TYR A 175 -12.53 2.19 -15.26
CA TYR A 175 -11.47 2.04 -14.26
C TYR A 175 -10.09 2.33 -14.86
N ALA A 176 -9.81 1.80 -16.05
CA ALA A 176 -8.53 2.02 -16.74
C ALA A 176 -8.34 3.49 -17.15
N ILE A 177 -9.35 4.14 -17.75
CA ILE A 177 -9.22 5.53 -18.21
C ILE A 177 -9.02 6.49 -17.01
N TYR A 178 -9.84 6.36 -15.98
CA TYR A 178 -9.73 7.22 -14.80
C TYR A 178 -8.44 6.95 -14.03
N GLY A 179 -8.02 5.67 -13.94
CA GLY A 179 -6.78 5.28 -13.30
C GLY A 179 -5.56 5.85 -14.02
N ALA A 180 -5.47 5.68 -15.33
CA ALA A 180 -4.39 6.24 -16.12
C ALA A 180 -4.31 7.78 -16.02
N GLY A 181 -5.47 8.46 -16.00
CA GLY A 181 -5.52 9.91 -15.78
C GLY A 181 -4.97 10.31 -14.40
N ALA A 182 -5.39 9.63 -13.35
CA ALA A 182 -4.93 9.89 -11.98
C ALA A 182 -3.43 9.58 -11.81
N ALA A 183 -2.94 8.50 -12.44
CA ALA A 183 -1.54 8.11 -12.44
C ALA A 183 -0.65 9.16 -13.16
N GLY A 184 -1.10 9.68 -14.30
CA GLY A 184 -0.40 10.75 -15.03
C GLY A 184 -0.28 12.03 -14.20
N VAL A 185 -1.35 12.43 -13.52
CA VAL A 185 -1.35 13.58 -12.60
C VAL A 185 -0.38 13.35 -11.43
N MET A 186 -0.41 12.16 -10.83
CA MET A 186 0.51 11.80 -9.74
C MET A 186 1.98 11.80 -10.21
N LEU A 187 2.27 11.25 -11.38
CA LEU A 187 3.62 11.21 -11.93
C LEU A 187 4.18 12.62 -12.16
N TYR A 188 3.32 13.54 -12.61
CA TYR A 188 3.72 14.95 -12.74
C TYR A 188 4.03 15.56 -11.37
N GLY A 189 3.23 15.29 -10.33
CA GLY A 189 3.51 15.70 -8.96
C GLY A 189 4.83 15.15 -8.43
N ILE A 190 5.11 13.86 -8.67
CA ILE A 190 6.37 13.19 -8.34
C ILE A 190 7.55 13.89 -9.02
N SER A 191 7.41 14.22 -10.31
CA SER A 191 8.45 14.92 -11.07
C SER A 191 8.75 16.32 -10.51
N LEU A 192 7.71 17.06 -10.11
CA LEU A 192 7.90 18.39 -9.50
C LEU A 192 8.62 18.28 -8.14
N LEU A 193 8.23 17.34 -7.29
CA LEU A 193 8.87 17.14 -5.99
C LEU A 193 10.33 16.73 -6.14
N ALA A 194 10.59 15.73 -7.00
CA ALA A 194 11.94 15.27 -7.27
C ALA A 194 12.82 16.37 -7.90
N GLY A 195 12.25 17.21 -8.78
CA GLY A 195 12.95 18.37 -9.36
C GLY A 195 13.28 19.44 -8.32
N LEU A 196 12.37 19.72 -7.38
CA LEU A 196 12.56 20.70 -6.32
C LEU A 196 13.63 20.27 -5.31
N THR A 197 13.65 18.97 -4.94
CA THR A 197 14.56 18.42 -3.93
C THR A 197 15.81 17.75 -4.52
N SER A 198 15.94 17.71 -5.85
CA SER A 198 17.02 17.00 -6.57
C SER A 198 17.20 15.54 -6.15
N SER A 199 16.16 14.92 -5.59
CA SER A 199 16.14 13.54 -5.16
C SER A 199 14.75 12.93 -5.31
N ALA A 200 14.69 11.60 -5.49
CA ALA A 200 13.46 10.84 -5.45
C ALA A 200 13.43 9.81 -4.30
N HIS A 201 14.49 9.73 -3.50
CA HIS A 201 14.58 8.91 -2.30
C HIS A 201 13.90 9.64 -1.13
N LEU A 202 12.92 9.01 -0.49
CA LEU A 202 12.05 9.68 0.50
C LEU A 202 12.82 10.27 1.70
N PRO A 203 13.75 9.56 2.35
CA PRO A 203 14.53 10.13 3.44
C PRO A 203 15.40 11.32 3.00
N THR A 204 16.00 11.26 1.81
CA THR A 204 16.78 12.36 1.26
C THR A 204 15.91 13.58 0.97
N ILE A 205 14.67 13.38 0.47
CA ILE A 205 13.69 14.45 0.29
C ILE A 205 13.39 15.13 1.62
N ALA A 206 13.15 14.34 2.69
CA ALA A 206 12.90 14.89 4.02
C ALA A 206 14.07 15.75 4.51
N LEU A 207 15.32 15.27 4.38
CA LEU A 207 16.52 16.03 4.74
C LEU A 207 16.65 17.34 3.93
N GLN A 208 16.43 17.30 2.63
CA GLN A 208 16.48 18.49 1.78
C GLN A 208 15.38 19.50 2.14
N LEU A 209 14.19 19.03 2.47
CA LEU A 209 13.10 19.90 2.93
C LEU A 209 13.44 20.51 4.28
N ALA A 210 13.94 19.74 5.25
CA ALA A 210 14.32 20.25 6.55
C ALA A 210 15.38 21.38 6.45
N GLY A 211 16.39 21.20 5.58
CA GLY A 211 17.45 22.20 5.38
C GLY A 211 17.00 23.45 4.62
N ASN A 212 16.05 23.33 3.70
CA ASN A 212 15.75 24.40 2.76
C ASN A 212 14.38 25.08 3.01
N LEU A 213 13.46 24.49 3.76
CA LEU A 213 12.07 24.97 3.90
C LEU A 213 11.99 26.43 4.36
N GLY A 214 12.85 26.83 5.31
CA GLY A 214 12.92 28.21 5.83
C GLY A 214 13.48 29.25 4.87
N THR A 215 14.23 28.83 3.86
CA THR A 215 14.88 29.69 2.86
C THR A 215 14.21 29.66 1.49
N MET A 216 13.22 28.76 1.29
CA MET A 216 12.47 28.64 0.05
C MET A 216 11.75 29.93 -0.32
N SER A 217 11.88 30.34 -1.58
CA SER A 217 11.08 31.42 -2.17
C SER A 217 9.59 31.05 -2.21
N GLY A 218 8.70 32.04 -2.29
CA GLY A 218 7.27 31.77 -2.39
C GLY A 218 6.88 30.93 -3.63
N SER A 219 7.63 30.99 -4.71
CA SER A 219 7.44 30.15 -5.89
C SER A 219 7.82 28.69 -5.64
N GLU A 220 8.90 28.43 -4.92
CA GLU A 220 9.30 27.06 -4.54
C GLU A 220 8.32 26.43 -3.54
N GLN A 221 7.85 27.19 -2.56
CA GLN A 221 6.79 26.75 -1.65
C GLN A 221 5.50 26.41 -2.40
N LEU A 222 5.10 27.19 -3.41
CA LEU A 222 3.94 26.89 -4.25
C LEU A 222 4.14 25.59 -5.04
N VAL A 223 5.33 25.34 -5.60
CA VAL A 223 5.67 24.10 -6.31
C VAL A 223 5.62 22.91 -5.34
N LEU A 224 6.12 23.05 -4.11
CA LEU A 224 6.05 22.01 -3.07
C LEU A 224 4.61 21.64 -2.75
N VAL A 225 3.75 22.62 -2.47
CA VAL A 225 2.33 22.38 -2.18
C VAL A 225 1.63 21.75 -3.38
N LEU A 226 1.87 22.26 -4.59
CA LEU A 226 1.28 21.72 -5.81
C LEU A 226 1.71 20.27 -6.05
N SER A 227 2.99 19.94 -5.86
CA SER A 227 3.49 18.57 -6.01
C SER A 227 2.80 17.60 -5.03
N GLY A 228 2.68 17.99 -3.76
CA GLY A 228 1.96 17.22 -2.74
C GLY A 228 0.49 16.99 -3.08
N LEU A 229 -0.21 18.03 -3.56
CA LEU A 229 -1.60 17.92 -4.02
C LEU A 229 -1.74 16.96 -5.22
N LEU A 230 -0.85 17.05 -6.20
CA LEU A 230 -0.89 16.19 -7.39
C LEU A 230 -0.56 14.71 -7.04
N ILE A 231 0.38 14.46 -6.14
CA ILE A 231 0.64 13.10 -5.61
C ILE A 231 -0.59 12.58 -4.88
N THR A 232 -1.24 13.42 -4.09
CA THR A 232 -2.46 13.06 -3.35
C THR A 232 -3.60 12.67 -4.28
N VAL A 233 -3.71 13.22 -5.51
CA VAL A 233 -4.73 12.82 -6.50
C VAL A 233 -4.64 11.31 -6.81
N GLY A 234 -3.44 10.81 -7.09
CA GLY A 234 -3.25 9.38 -7.38
C GLY A 234 -3.58 8.47 -6.19
N LEU A 235 -3.14 8.86 -4.99
CA LEU A 235 -3.45 8.14 -3.75
C LEU A 235 -4.95 8.19 -3.42
N ALA A 236 -5.58 9.35 -3.55
CA ALA A 236 -7.01 9.53 -3.32
C ALA A 236 -7.85 8.73 -4.33
N PHE A 237 -7.44 8.66 -5.60
CA PHE A 237 -8.06 7.79 -6.59
C PHE A 237 -7.96 6.32 -6.15
N LYS A 238 -6.78 5.84 -5.75
CA LYS A 238 -6.57 4.45 -5.31
C LYS A 238 -7.38 4.09 -4.06
N LEU A 239 -7.50 5.02 -3.11
CA LEU A 239 -8.34 4.90 -1.92
C LEU A 239 -9.83 5.07 -2.20
N SER A 240 -10.21 5.55 -3.38
CA SER A 240 -11.56 6.01 -3.71
C SER A 240 -12.03 7.14 -2.78
N ALA A 241 -11.11 8.03 -2.37
CA ALA A 241 -11.43 9.18 -1.55
C ALA A 241 -12.15 10.27 -2.36
N VAL A 242 -13.07 10.97 -1.74
CA VAL A 242 -13.78 12.12 -2.37
C VAL A 242 -12.79 13.27 -2.55
N PRO A 243 -12.72 13.90 -3.75
CA PRO A 243 -13.63 13.80 -4.90
C PRO A 243 -13.31 12.70 -5.93
N PHE A 244 -12.25 11.93 -5.78
CA PHE A 244 -11.78 10.96 -6.78
C PHE A 244 -12.41 9.57 -6.66
N HIS A 245 -13.60 9.46 -6.07
CA HIS A 245 -14.31 8.21 -5.74
C HIS A 245 -15.23 7.66 -6.83
N PHE A 246 -15.59 8.46 -7.84
CA PHE A 246 -16.69 8.20 -8.78
C PHE A 246 -16.53 6.92 -9.61
N TRP A 247 -15.33 6.42 -9.75
CA TRP A 247 -15.08 5.15 -10.44
C TRP A 247 -15.61 3.93 -9.68
N ALA A 248 -15.51 3.94 -8.34
CA ALA A 248 -15.75 2.75 -7.52
C ALA A 248 -17.21 2.23 -7.59
N PRO A 249 -18.26 3.05 -7.48
CA PRO A 249 -19.65 2.54 -7.58
C PRO A 249 -19.97 1.90 -8.92
N ASP A 250 -19.42 2.41 -10.03
CA ASP A 250 -19.65 1.89 -11.37
C ASP A 250 -18.87 0.60 -11.61
N VAL A 251 -17.60 0.54 -11.15
CA VAL A 251 -16.76 -0.66 -11.25
C VAL A 251 -17.35 -1.80 -10.41
N PHE A 252 -17.77 -1.53 -9.18
CA PHE A 252 -18.37 -2.54 -8.30
C PHE A 252 -19.72 -3.05 -8.84
N HIS A 253 -20.46 -2.20 -9.51
CA HIS A 253 -21.71 -2.62 -10.17
C HIS A 253 -21.44 -3.56 -11.35
N GLY A 254 -20.40 -3.30 -12.16
CA GLY A 254 -20.08 -4.07 -13.37
C GLY A 254 -19.28 -5.33 -13.13
N SER A 255 -18.44 -5.39 -12.09
CA SER A 255 -17.59 -6.54 -11.77
C SER A 255 -18.28 -7.56 -10.86
N CYS A 256 -17.72 -8.77 -10.74
CA CYS A 256 -18.25 -9.81 -9.84
C CYS A 256 -17.91 -9.50 -8.37
N ALA A 257 -18.61 -10.16 -7.45
CA ALA A 257 -18.46 -9.93 -6.02
C ALA A 257 -17.05 -10.27 -5.52
N GLU A 258 -16.42 -11.28 -6.09
CA GLU A 258 -15.07 -11.72 -5.78
C GLU A 258 -14.03 -10.62 -6.10
N VAL A 259 -14.11 -10.05 -7.30
CA VAL A 259 -13.23 -8.94 -7.69
C VAL A 259 -13.50 -7.70 -6.83
N ASN A 260 -14.76 -7.42 -6.50
CA ASN A 260 -15.12 -6.33 -5.61
C ASN A 260 -14.51 -6.51 -4.21
N ALA A 261 -14.50 -7.73 -3.67
CA ALA A 261 -13.81 -8.05 -2.42
C ALA A 261 -12.31 -7.73 -2.51
N PHE A 262 -11.65 -8.18 -3.60
CA PHE A 262 -10.22 -7.92 -3.81
C PHE A 262 -9.91 -6.41 -3.89
N LEU A 263 -10.67 -5.67 -4.70
CA LEU A 263 -10.48 -4.22 -4.87
C LEU A 263 -10.80 -3.42 -3.60
N SER A 264 -11.78 -3.86 -2.81
CA SER A 264 -12.19 -3.16 -1.59
C SER A 264 -11.24 -3.36 -0.42
N ILE A 265 -10.57 -4.51 -0.34
CA ILE A 265 -9.76 -4.90 0.83
C ILE A 265 -8.26 -4.71 0.55
N ALA A 266 -7.67 -5.58 -0.29
CA ALA A 266 -6.22 -5.60 -0.50
C ALA A 266 -5.70 -4.30 -1.11
N SER A 267 -6.37 -3.81 -2.15
CA SER A 267 -5.98 -2.56 -2.82
C SER A 267 -6.02 -1.36 -1.88
N LYS A 268 -6.99 -1.31 -0.95
CA LYS A 268 -7.08 -0.20 0.02
C LYS A 268 -6.09 -0.34 1.16
N ALA A 269 -5.88 -1.56 1.67
CA ALA A 269 -4.85 -1.80 2.68
C ALA A 269 -3.46 -1.37 2.17
N ALA A 270 -3.12 -1.74 0.94
CA ALA A 270 -1.88 -1.34 0.31
C ALA A 270 -1.79 0.19 0.07
N ALA A 271 -2.88 0.82 -0.37
CA ALA A 271 -2.91 2.27 -0.61
C ALA A 271 -2.82 3.08 0.69
N LEU A 272 -3.42 2.60 1.79
CA LEU A 272 -3.27 3.19 3.12
C LEU A 272 -1.84 3.01 3.64
N GLY A 273 -1.27 1.81 3.47
CA GLY A 273 0.13 1.55 3.80
C GLY A 273 1.07 2.48 3.05
N LEU A 274 0.84 2.67 1.75
CA LEU A 274 1.62 3.60 0.93
C LEU A 274 1.45 5.06 1.39
N LEU A 275 0.22 5.49 1.73
CA LEU A 275 -0.04 6.84 2.23
C LEU A 275 0.72 7.10 3.53
N VAL A 276 0.73 6.14 4.46
CA VAL A 276 1.55 6.21 5.68
C VAL A 276 3.04 6.26 5.32
N ARG A 277 3.50 5.42 4.40
CA ARG A 277 4.90 5.35 3.98
C ARG A 277 5.39 6.68 3.40
N ILE A 278 4.64 7.27 2.49
CA ILE A 278 4.97 8.59 1.91
C ILE A 278 4.92 9.67 2.98
N GLY A 279 3.87 9.68 3.82
CA GLY A 279 3.72 10.69 4.86
C GLY A 279 4.90 10.70 5.83
N ILE A 280 5.28 9.54 6.36
CA ILE A 280 6.44 9.39 7.25
C ILE A 280 7.73 9.69 6.48
N GLY A 281 7.93 9.12 5.28
CA GLY A 281 9.16 9.25 4.52
C GLY A 281 9.50 10.68 4.08
N VAL A 282 8.49 11.55 3.92
CA VAL A 282 8.69 12.98 3.59
C VAL A 282 8.62 13.87 4.83
N GLY A 283 7.88 13.44 5.85
CA GLY A 283 7.63 14.25 7.06
C GLY A 283 8.57 13.98 8.23
N TYR A 284 9.42 12.98 8.14
CA TYR A 284 10.25 12.54 9.25
C TYR A 284 11.59 11.96 8.76
N VAL A 285 12.69 12.32 9.43
CA VAL A 285 14.03 11.76 9.19
C VAL A 285 14.32 10.71 10.24
N PRO A 286 14.35 9.42 9.88
CA PRO A 286 14.65 8.36 10.83
C PRO A 286 16.15 8.31 11.19
N GLY A 287 16.44 7.91 12.39
CA GLY A 287 17.83 7.69 12.86
C GLY A 287 18.38 8.75 13.78
N LEU A 288 17.65 9.82 13.97
CA LEU A 288 18.07 10.95 14.78
C LEU A 288 17.52 10.92 16.25
N GLU A 289 16.71 9.93 16.67
CA GLU A 289 16.02 9.98 17.98
C GLU A 289 16.20 8.76 18.90
N GLN A 290 17.21 7.92 18.68
CA GLN A 290 17.31 6.65 19.41
C GLN A 290 17.63 6.75 20.91
N GLU A 291 18.02 7.87 21.44
CA GLU A 291 18.41 7.98 22.86
C GLU A 291 17.30 8.40 23.83
N VAL A 292 16.27 9.10 23.37
CA VAL A 292 15.19 9.55 24.25
C VAL A 292 14.17 8.44 24.56
N ALA A 293 14.08 7.41 23.73
CA ALA A 293 13.11 6.32 23.88
C ALA A 293 13.48 5.24 24.91
N HIS A 294 14.68 5.24 25.47
CA HIS A 294 15.11 4.22 26.43
C HIS A 294 14.52 4.37 27.85
N GLU A 295 13.83 5.46 28.16
CA GLU A 295 13.15 5.65 29.45
C GLU A 295 11.64 5.36 29.46
N VAL A 296 11.04 5.04 28.31
CA VAL A 296 9.63 4.65 28.24
C VAL A 296 9.50 3.13 28.17
N GLU A 297 8.89 2.52 29.18
CA GLU A 297 8.64 1.08 29.28
C GLU A 297 8.10 0.49 27.96
N ALA A 298 8.69 -0.66 27.59
CA ALA A 298 8.46 -1.40 26.35
C ALA A 298 6.96 -1.69 26.08
N GLY A 299 6.34 -0.85 25.29
CA GLY A 299 5.09 -1.14 24.61
C GLY A 299 5.31 -1.97 23.34
N PRO A 300 4.29 -2.59 22.74
CA PRO A 300 4.45 -3.50 21.61
C PRO A 300 5.05 -2.79 20.38
N ALA A 301 6.19 -3.29 19.96
CA ALA A 301 7.17 -2.74 19.04
C ALA A 301 6.76 -2.55 17.57
N VAL A 302 5.59 -2.00 17.24
CA VAL A 302 5.20 -1.75 15.85
C VAL A 302 5.89 -0.49 15.29
N ILE A 303 6.09 0.53 16.11
CA ILE A 303 6.82 1.75 15.71
C ILE A 303 8.32 1.61 15.88
N ALA A 304 8.80 0.83 16.87
CA ALA A 304 10.23 0.58 17.00
C ALA A 304 10.86 -0.03 15.73
N GLY A 305 10.09 -0.78 14.95
CA GLY A 305 10.52 -1.27 13.63
C GLY A 305 10.38 -0.26 12.48
N LEU A 306 9.73 0.91 12.69
CA LEU A 306 9.71 2.02 11.73
C LEU A 306 10.90 2.96 11.88
N LEU A 307 11.49 2.93 13.07
CA LEU A 307 12.66 3.75 13.44
C LEU A 307 13.90 2.87 13.35
N PRO A 308 15.03 3.34 12.80
CA PRO A 308 16.26 2.55 12.75
C PRO A 308 16.78 2.32 14.16
N VAL A 309 17.08 1.08 14.51
CA VAL A 309 17.90 0.73 15.67
C VAL A 309 19.36 0.89 15.22
N ALA A 310 20.18 1.62 15.97
CA ALA A 310 21.56 1.91 15.59
C ALA A 310 22.41 0.64 15.55
N GLU A 311 23.26 0.53 14.54
CA GLU A 311 24.51 -0.22 14.63
C GLU A 311 25.34 0.34 15.79
N GLU A 312 26.10 -0.54 16.50
CA GLU A 312 26.95 -0.32 17.64
C GLU A 312 27.15 1.14 18.08
N ALA A 313 26.62 1.45 19.25
CA ALA A 313 26.58 2.77 19.84
C ALA A 313 27.96 3.46 19.87
N VAL A 314 28.15 4.41 18.99
CA VAL A 314 28.99 5.57 19.28
C VAL A 314 28.12 6.47 20.15
N GLU A 315 28.51 6.70 21.42
CA GLU A 315 27.79 7.64 22.29
C GLU A 315 27.62 8.97 21.56
N PRO A 316 26.36 9.43 21.34
CA PRO A 316 26.09 10.66 20.62
C PRO A 316 26.64 11.84 21.44
N THR A 317 27.22 12.78 20.74
CA THR A 317 27.62 14.05 21.36
C THR A 317 26.36 14.93 21.51
N GLU A 318 26.34 15.76 22.58
CA GLU A 318 25.26 16.74 22.80
C GLU A 318 24.93 17.57 21.54
N GLU A 319 25.93 17.83 20.70
CA GLU A 319 25.82 18.51 19.42
C GLU A 319 25.01 17.74 18.36
N SER A 320 25.06 16.40 18.38
CA SER A 320 24.27 15.56 17.45
C SER A 320 22.79 15.55 17.85
N ILE A 321 22.47 15.54 19.13
CA ILE A 321 21.11 15.55 19.66
C ILE A 321 20.41 16.90 19.35
N GLU A 322 21.11 18.03 19.53
CA GLU A 322 20.57 19.35 19.20
C GLU A 322 20.30 19.52 17.68
N GLN A 323 21.18 18.98 16.82
CA GLN A 323 20.93 18.99 15.36
C GLN A 323 19.70 18.16 14.96
N GLU A 324 19.43 17.09 15.65
CA GLU A 324 18.34 16.17 15.42
C GLU A 324 16.97 16.74 15.73
N VAL A 325 16.84 17.28 16.90
CA VAL A 325 15.59 17.97 17.32
C VAL A 325 15.27 19.09 16.33
N THR A 326 16.27 19.86 15.92
CA THR A 326 16.09 20.96 14.95
C THR A 326 15.66 20.49 13.56
N VAL A 327 16.17 19.35 13.05
CA VAL A 327 15.81 18.83 11.72
C VAL A 327 14.36 18.36 11.68
N ASN A 328 13.92 17.57 12.66
CA ASN A 328 12.54 17.09 12.72
C ASN A 328 11.53 18.21 13.08
N GLU A 329 11.93 19.20 13.88
CA GLU A 329 11.11 20.40 14.11
C GLU A 329 10.92 21.23 12.84
N ALA A 330 11.95 21.35 12.00
CA ALA A 330 11.85 22.06 10.71
C ALA A 330 10.82 21.42 9.76
N LEU A 331 10.54 20.11 9.88
CA LEU A 331 9.54 19.40 9.09
C LEU A 331 8.10 19.53 9.64
N GLN A 332 7.89 20.13 10.82
CA GLN A 332 6.56 20.29 11.40
C GLN A 332 5.54 20.93 10.44
N PRO A 333 5.85 21.98 9.65
CA PRO A 333 4.91 22.54 8.69
C PRO A 333 4.49 21.56 7.61
N VAL A 334 5.38 20.66 7.18
CA VAL A 334 5.11 19.61 6.18
C VAL A 334 4.16 18.57 6.77
N ARG A 335 4.43 18.08 7.97
CA ARG A 335 3.55 17.14 8.70
C ARG A 335 2.17 17.72 8.94
N ASP A 336 2.10 18.97 9.37
CA ASP A 336 0.87 19.72 9.59
C ASP A 336 0.04 19.86 8.32
N PHE A 337 0.69 20.17 7.19
CA PHE A 337 0.02 20.25 5.89
C PHE A 337 -0.55 18.89 5.48
N ILE A 338 0.26 17.83 5.54
CA ILE A 338 -0.16 16.47 5.20
C ILE A 338 -1.30 16.02 6.13
N GLY A 339 -1.16 16.19 7.43
CA GLY A 339 -2.16 15.81 8.43
C GLY A 339 -3.50 16.51 8.21
N LYS A 340 -3.48 17.84 7.99
CA LYS A 340 -4.69 18.64 7.73
C LYS A 340 -5.35 18.27 6.40
N LEU A 341 -4.56 18.03 5.34
CA LEU A 341 -5.07 17.59 4.04
C LEU A 341 -5.75 16.22 4.14
N ILE A 342 -5.11 15.25 4.81
CA ILE A 342 -5.68 13.91 5.01
C ILE A 342 -6.93 14.00 5.89
N ALA A 343 -6.93 14.80 6.97
CA ALA A 343 -8.11 15.00 7.83
C ALA A 343 -9.30 15.55 7.03
N LEU A 344 -9.07 16.55 6.18
CA LEU A 344 -10.10 17.12 5.31
C LEU A 344 -10.66 16.09 4.34
N LEU A 345 -9.78 15.34 3.63
CA LEU A 345 -10.20 14.29 2.71
C LEU A 345 -10.94 13.16 3.44
N ALA A 346 -10.49 12.76 4.63
CA ALA A 346 -11.12 11.75 5.45
C ALA A 346 -12.54 12.15 5.85
N MET A 347 -12.71 13.38 6.38
CA MET A 347 -14.00 13.93 6.81
C MET A 347 -15.01 13.99 5.66
N ILE A 348 -14.61 14.50 4.50
CA ILE A 348 -15.48 14.58 3.32
C ILE A 348 -15.80 13.18 2.80
N THR A 349 -14.82 12.28 2.76
CA THR A 349 -14.96 10.92 2.22
C THR A 349 -15.90 10.08 3.08
N CYS A 350 -15.76 10.08 4.39
CA CYS A 350 -16.64 9.31 5.27
C CYS A 350 -18.07 9.85 5.25
N THR A 351 -18.24 11.18 5.26
CA THR A 351 -19.56 11.82 5.23
C THR A 351 -20.29 11.53 3.92
N PHE A 352 -19.63 11.80 2.79
CA PHE A 352 -20.22 11.57 1.48
C PHE A 352 -20.49 10.08 1.23
N GLY A 353 -19.54 9.19 1.59
CA GLY A 353 -19.70 7.74 1.40
C GLY A 353 -20.93 7.20 2.14
N ASN A 354 -21.14 7.60 3.39
CA ASN A 354 -22.31 7.20 4.17
C ASN A 354 -23.62 7.75 3.57
N LEU A 355 -23.68 9.04 3.28
CA LEU A 355 -24.89 9.66 2.74
C LEU A 355 -25.29 9.06 1.38
N ALA A 356 -24.30 8.82 0.51
CA ALA A 356 -24.54 8.22 -0.79
C ALA A 356 -24.96 6.74 -0.71
N ALA A 357 -24.49 6.00 0.31
CA ALA A 357 -24.88 4.61 0.53
C ALA A 357 -26.39 4.46 0.80
N TYR A 358 -27.00 5.37 1.57
CA TYR A 358 -28.43 5.31 1.90
C TYR A 358 -29.35 5.43 0.68
N SER A 359 -28.88 6.05 -0.40
CA SER A 359 -29.68 6.21 -1.63
C SER A 359 -29.59 5.01 -2.59
N GLN A 360 -28.77 4.00 -2.28
CA GLN A 360 -28.51 2.88 -3.20
C GLN A 360 -29.54 1.76 -3.04
N THR A 361 -30.09 1.33 -4.15
CA THR A 361 -30.96 0.14 -4.25
C THR A 361 -30.21 -1.13 -4.69
N ASN A 362 -29.04 -0.97 -5.29
CA ASN A 362 -28.16 -2.07 -5.72
C ASN A 362 -27.14 -2.38 -4.64
N ILE A 363 -27.10 -3.63 -4.17
CA ILE A 363 -26.24 -4.04 -3.06
C ILE A 363 -24.74 -3.88 -3.36
N LYS A 364 -24.28 -4.10 -4.60
CA LYS A 364 -22.87 -3.92 -4.97
C LYS A 364 -22.49 -2.43 -4.96
N ARG A 365 -23.38 -1.54 -5.40
CA ARG A 365 -23.17 -0.09 -5.28
C ARG A 365 -23.21 0.39 -3.83
N LEU A 366 -24.10 -0.16 -3.02
CA LEU A 366 -24.16 0.12 -1.58
C LEU A 366 -22.85 -0.25 -0.91
N LEU A 367 -22.33 -1.46 -1.16
CA LEU A 367 -21.04 -1.90 -0.64
C LEU A 367 -19.87 -1.07 -1.19
N ALA A 368 -19.94 -0.55 -2.42
CA ALA A 368 -18.92 0.38 -2.94
C ALA A 368 -18.91 1.69 -2.14
N TYR A 369 -20.06 2.29 -1.86
CA TYR A 369 -20.12 3.49 -1.02
C TYR A 369 -19.75 3.22 0.44
N SER A 370 -20.12 2.06 0.98
CA SER A 370 -19.61 1.59 2.28
C SER A 370 -18.08 1.53 2.29
N THR A 371 -17.48 0.98 1.24
CA THR A 371 -16.02 0.89 1.09
C THR A 371 -15.36 2.27 1.00
N ILE A 372 -16.01 3.26 0.38
CA ILE A 372 -15.57 4.66 0.35
C ILE A 372 -15.62 5.25 1.77
N ALA A 373 -16.72 5.06 2.50
CA ALA A 373 -16.85 5.54 3.87
C ALA A 373 -15.78 4.96 4.80
N HIS A 374 -15.51 3.65 4.71
CA HIS A 374 -14.47 2.99 5.48
C HIS A 374 -13.05 3.46 5.14
N ALA A 375 -12.78 3.80 3.87
CA ALA A 375 -11.52 4.45 3.52
C ALA A 375 -11.37 5.80 4.24
N GLY A 376 -12.44 6.59 4.32
CA GLY A 376 -12.46 7.81 5.12
C GLY A 376 -12.15 7.57 6.60
N TYR A 377 -12.77 6.56 7.22
CA TYR A 377 -12.50 6.21 8.62
C TYR A 377 -11.05 5.78 8.86
N MET A 378 -10.48 4.97 7.97
CA MET A 378 -9.08 4.56 8.07
C MET A 378 -8.11 5.74 7.88
N MET A 379 -8.41 6.67 6.97
CA MET A 379 -7.61 7.90 6.79
C MET A 379 -7.64 8.81 8.04
N MET A 380 -8.72 8.78 8.87
CA MET A 380 -8.76 9.56 10.11
C MET A 380 -7.64 9.20 11.09
N ALA A 381 -7.15 7.96 11.09
CA ALA A 381 -6.04 7.55 11.94
C ALA A 381 -4.68 8.13 11.47
N ILE A 382 -4.54 8.42 10.17
CA ILE A 382 -3.29 8.93 9.61
C ILE A 382 -3.08 10.43 9.95
N ALA A 383 -4.15 11.19 10.11
CA ALA A 383 -4.03 12.60 10.45
C ALA A 383 -3.35 12.84 11.81
N PRO A 384 -3.79 12.23 12.94
CA PRO A 384 -3.08 12.34 14.21
C PRO A 384 -1.67 11.69 14.16
N LEU A 385 -1.48 10.59 13.42
CA LEU A 385 -0.15 10.04 13.20
C LEU A 385 0.81 11.11 12.67
N MET A 386 0.41 11.84 11.62
CA MET A 386 1.26 12.87 11.02
C MET A 386 1.50 14.08 11.92
N SER A 387 0.49 14.52 12.69
CA SER A 387 0.62 15.69 13.54
C SER A 387 1.42 15.43 14.83
N SER A 388 1.43 14.20 15.33
CA SER A 388 2.14 13.80 16.55
C SER A 388 3.52 13.18 16.30
N LEU A 389 3.85 12.87 15.05
CA LEU A 389 5.17 12.34 14.69
C LEU A 389 6.26 13.37 15.02
N GLY A 390 7.25 12.98 15.80
CA GLY A 390 8.31 13.86 16.29
C GLY A 390 7.94 14.76 17.50
N SER A 391 6.72 14.60 18.06
CA SER A 391 6.31 15.36 19.28
C SER A 391 5.68 14.47 20.35
N ASP A 392 4.88 13.46 19.97
CA ASP A 392 4.23 12.51 20.88
C ASP A 392 4.15 11.12 20.25
N TYR A 393 5.16 10.31 20.54
CA TYR A 393 5.27 8.95 20.00
C TYR A 393 4.12 8.04 20.45
N GLY A 394 3.61 8.22 21.67
CA GLY A 394 2.52 7.40 22.19
C GLY A 394 1.24 7.61 21.38
N VAL A 395 0.95 8.84 20.97
CA VAL A 395 -0.18 9.15 20.07
C VAL A 395 0.06 8.62 18.67
N ALA A 396 1.28 8.78 18.14
CA ALA A 396 1.64 8.28 16.80
C ALA A 396 1.53 6.76 16.74
N GLU A 397 2.05 6.04 17.74
CA GLU A 397 1.97 4.59 17.86
C GLU A 397 0.52 4.11 18.02
N GLY A 398 -0.25 4.76 18.88
CA GLY A 398 -1.67 4.45 19.05
C GLY A 398 -2.47 4.63 17.77
N ALA A 399 -2.19 5.68 17.01
CA ALA A 399 -2.83 5.93 15.71
C ALA A 399 -2.49 4.87 14.68
N LEU A 400 -1.21 4.48 14.57
CA LEU A 400 -0.75 3.45 13.64
C LEU A 400 -1.30 2.06 14.02
N SER A 401 -1.24 1.70 15.30
CA SER A 401 -1.78 0.45 15.82
C SER A 401 -3.29 0.35 15.60
N GLY A 402 -4.02 1.46 15.84
CA GLY A 402 -5.44 1.57 15.55
C GLY A 402 -5.75 1.39 14.06
N LEU A 403 -4.95 1.95 13.16
CA LEU A 403 -5.08 1.76 11.71
C LEU A 403 -4.89 0.29 11.32
N LEU A 404 -3.83 -0.35 11.81
CA LEU A 404 -3.53 -1.76 11.52
C LEU A 404 -4.64 -2.69 12.02
N LEU A 405 -5.09 -2.48 13.25
CA LEU A 405 -6.22 -3.22 13.81
C LEU A 405 -7.49 -3.04 12.98
N TYR A 406 -7.78 -1.81 12.55
CA TYR A 406 -8.92 -1.52 11.69
C TYR A 406 -8.84 -2.27 10.36
N ILE A 407 -7.68 -2.27 9.70
CA ILE A 407 -7.46 -2.98 8.44
C ILE A 407 -7.71 -4.49 8.63
N VAL A 408 -7.20 -5.10 9.71
CA VAL A 408 -7.42 -6.52 10.01
C VAL A 408 -8.91 -6.84 10.17
N ILE A 409 -9.64 -6.06 10.98
CA ILE A 409 -11.08 -6.26 11.18
C ILE A 409 -11.84 -6.06 9.86
N TYR A 410 -11.45 -5.05 9.08
CA TYR A 410 -12.05 -4.74 7.79
C TYR A 410 -11.89 -5.88 6.77
N VAL A 411 -10.76 -6.61 6.78
CA VAL A 411 -10.55 -7.80 5.96
C VAL A 411 -11.69 -8.81 6.16
N PHE A 412 -11.94 -9.20 7.41
CA PHE A 412 -12.98 -10.20 7.71
C PHE A 412 -14.39 -9.67 7.46
N MET A 413 -14.68 -8.46 7.91
CA MET A 413 -16.00 -7.84 7.76
C MET A 413 -16.39 -7.73 6.27
N ASN A 414 -15.50 -7.19 5.46
CA ASN A 414 -15.83 -6.89 4.08
C ASN A 414 -15.77 -8.14 3.19
N LEU A 415 -14.84 -9.07 3.47
CA LEU A 415 -14.82 -10.37 2.81
C LEU A 415 -16.12 -11.14 3.07
N GLY A 416 -16.63 -11.13 4.32
CA GLY A 416 -17.91 -11.73 4.70
C GLY A 416 -19.09 -11.09 3.96
N ALA A 417 -19.11 -9.76 3.85
CA ALA A 417 -20.17 -9.05 3.13
C ALA A 417 -20.21 -9.43 1.63
N PHE A 418 -19.07 -9.47 0.95
CA PHE A 418 -19.01 -9.88 -0.45
C PHE A 418 -19.25 -11.39 -0.63
N ALA A 419 -18.89 -12.23 0.35
CA ALA A 419 -19.22 -13.65 0.33
C ALA A 419 -20.75 -13.87 0.35
N VAL A 420 -21.48 -13.14 1.19
CA VAL A 420 -22.96 -13.18 1.19
C VAL A 420 -23.50 -12.79 -0.19
N VAL A 421 -22.98 -11.74 -0.82
CA VAL A 421 -23.43 -11.32 -2.17
C VAL A 421 -23.15 -12.40 -3.21
N ALA A 422 -21.98 -13.04 -3.16
CA ALA A 422 -21.61 -14.12 -4.08
C ALA A 422 -22.53 -15.34 -3.91
N PHE A 423 -22.83 -15.75 -2.68
CA PHE A 423 -23.71 -16.89 -2.40
C PHE A 423 -25.17 -16.59 -2.78
N LEU A 424 -25.67 -15.38 -2.52
CA LEU A 424 -26.99 -14.95 -2.97
C LEU A 424 -27.11 -14.99 -4.49
N ARG A 425 -26.10 -14.52 -5.21
CA ARG A 425 -26.03 -14.62 -6.68
C ARG A 425 -26.17 -16.07 -7.13
N ASN A 426 -25.42 -17.00 -6.54
CA ASN A 426 -25.47 -18.41 -6.89
C ASN A 426 -26.83 -19.04 -6.58
N TYR A 427 -27.48 -18.63 -5.48
CA TYR A 427 -28.80 -19.13 -5.09
C TYR A 427 -29.93 -18.60 -5.98
N ILE A 428 -29.88 -17.30 -6.32
CA ILE A 428 -30.95 -16.64 -7.11
C ILE A 428 -30.73 -16.81 -8.62
N ALA A 429 -29.55 -17.32 -9.04
CA ALA A 429 -29.11 -17.40 -10.44
C ALA A 429 -29.19 -16.04 -11.19
N SER A 430 -29.05 -14.93 -10.44
CA SER A 430 -29.05 -13.56 -10.95
C SER A 430 -28.00 -12.71 -10.28
N GLU A 431 -27.38 -11.82 -11.03
CA GLU A 431 -26.47 -10.78 -10.48
C GLU A 431 -27.16 -9.44 -10.33
#